data_fead11ea09c8a1fbc4c63989dd9d0497
#
_entry.id   fead11ea09c8a1fbc4c63989dd9d0497
#
_cell.length_a   1.000
_cell.length_b   1.000
_cell.length_c   1.000
_cell.angle_alpha   90.00
_cell.angle_beta   90.00
_cell.angle_gamma   90.00
#
_symmetry.space_group_name_H-M   'P 1'
#
loop_
_entity.id
_entity.type
_entity.pdbx_description
1 polymer ?
#
loop_
_entity_poly.entity_id
_entity_poly.type
_entity_poly.pdbx_seq_one_letter_code
_entity_poly.pdbx_strand_id
1 'polypeptide(L)'
;MLRLEECRNYESHDFRVLPVIGSGEFASVHAAYWKNTQSKFAIKKFDKISTEKEIINEINLMKMVDFHPNIIKFCGIIKDETNYSLVLEYADSGTLGKYLMENATTIKWESQLKFAKEIASGVLCLHDNEIIHRDLHPNNILVHQHTIKITDFGRSSILNGVREKPIPNTNVKFIELYQKCWRNKPDERPEINQVISELNNVNPEINFNFQVNELTEELKNEDGFSDCDLSNY
;
A
#
# COMPACT_ATOMS: atom_id res chain seq x y z
N MET A 1 24.18 -3.91 9.93
CA MET A 1 23.79 -2.53 9.60
C MET A 1 24.50 -2.19 8.28
N LEU A 2 23.75 -2.11 7.19
CA LEU A 2 24.28 -1.80 5.86
C LEU A 2 24.79 -0.35 5.84
N ARG A 3 25.90 -0.10 5.16
CA ARG A 3 26.41 1.27 4.99
C ARG A 3 25.77 1.88 3.74
N LEU A 4 25.49 3.19 3.77
CA LEU A 4 24.97 3.93 2.60
C LEU A 4 25.88 3.82 1.38
N GLU A 5 27.17 3.59 1.59
CA GLU A 5 28.21 3.38 0.56
C GLU A 5 27.94 2.15 -0.33
N GLU A 6 27.13 1.20 0.15
CA GLU A 6 26.72 0.01 -0.60
C GLU A 6 25.47 0.22 -1.47
N CYS A 7 24.87 1.42 -1.42
CA CYS A 7 23.75 1.78 -2.26
C CYS A 7 24.24 2.32 -3.61
N ARG A 8 23.45 2.07 -4.67
CA ARG A 8 23.68 2.74 -5.93
C ARG A 8 23.46 4.24 -5.75
N ASN A 9 24.49 5.02 -5.97
CA ASN A 9 24.41 6.47 -5.94
C ASN A 9 24.08 7.01 -7.33
N TYR A 10 23.13 7.92 -7.38
CA TYR A 10 22.76 8.67 -8.56
C TYR A 10 23.06 10.15 -8.35
N GLU A 11 23.34 10.86 -9.43
CA GLU A 11 23.50 12.30 -9.40
C GLU A 11 22.17 13.00 -9.68
N SER A 12 21.85 14.06 -8.95
CA SER A 12 20.57 14.78 -9.12
C SER A 12 20.37 15.30 -10.54
N HIS A 13 21.45 15.76 -11.21
CA HIS A 13 21.42 16.24 -12.60
C HIS A 13 21.14 15.13 -13.64
N ASP A 14 21.24 13.86 -13.28
CA ASP A 14 20.89 12.73 -14.14
C ASP A 14 19.37 12.55 -14.30
N PHE A 15 18.59 13.22 -13.47
CA PHE A 15 17.13 13.09 -13.48
C PHE A 15 16.44 14.35 -13.99
N ARG A 16 15.57 14.17 -14.97
CA ARG A 16 14.57 15.18 -15.35
C ARG A 16 13.35 14.98 -14.48
N VAL A 17 13.28 15.74 -13.37
CA VAL A 17 12.20 15.66 -12.40
C VAL A 17 10.91 16.26 -12.98
N LEU A 18 9.81 15.57 -12.78
CA LEU A 18 8.45 15.96 -13.14
C LEU A 18 7.71 16.49 -11.89
N PRO A 19 6.46 17.00 -12.05
CA PRO A 19 5.65 17.41 -10.91
C PRO A 19 5.48 16.35 -9.84
N VAL A 20 5.11 16.79 -8.64
CA VAL A 20 4.76 15.94 -7.50
C VAL A 20 3.65 14.97 -7.89
N ILE A 21 3.81 13.69 -7.54
CA ILE A 21 2.83 12.63 -7.74
C ILE A 21 2.26 12.10 -6.42
N GLY A 22 2.88 12.47 -5.29
CA GLY A 22 2.43 12.15 -3.94
C GLY A 22 3.07 13.10 -2.94
N SER A 23 2.33 13.43 -1.88
CA SER A 23 2.80 14.28 -0.80
C SER A 23 2.28 13.73 0.51
N GLY A 24 3.17 13.54 1.49
CA GLY A 24 2.88 13.15 2.86
C GLY A 24 3.43 14.17 3.84
N GLU A 25 3.28 13.89 5.13
CA GLU A 25 3.74 14.77 6.21
C GLU A 25 5.28 14.93 6.24
N PHE A 26 6.02 13.90 5.79
CA PHE A 26 7.48 13.82 5.97
C PHE A 26 8.25 13.75 4.65
N ALA A 27 7.58 13.64 3.53
CA ALA A 27 8.23 13.52 2.23
C ALA A 27 7.29 13.86 1.08
N SER A 28 7.88 14.31 -0.03
CA SER A 28 7.20 14.44 -1.32
C SER A 28 7.77 13.44 -2.32
N VAL A 29 6.90 12.91 -3.19
CA VAL A 29 7.28 11.96 -4.23
C VAL A 29 7.09 12.60 -5.59
N HIS A 30 8.14 12.56 -6.40
CA HIS A 30 8.16 13.10 -7.75
C HIS A 30 8.38 11.97 -8.76
N ALA A 31 7.70 12.02 -9.90
CA ALA A 31 8.14 11.21 -11.03
C ALA A 31 9.39 11.84 -11.67
N ALA A 32 10.26 11.03 -12.25
CA ALA A 32 11.44 11.51 -12.93
C ALA A 32 11.86 10.56 -14.06
N TYR A 33 12.39 11.11 -15.15
CA TYR A 33 13.06 10.33 -16.20
C TYR A 33 14.57 10.35 -15.97
N TRP A 34 15.21 9.18 -16.10
CA TRP A 34 16.64 9.06 -15.94
C TRP A 34 17.37 9.40 -17.24
N LYS A 35 18.18 10.45 -17.21
CA LYS A 35 18.94 10.96 -18.37
C LYS A 35 18.01 11.18 -19.58
N ASN A 36 18.47 10.80 -20.76
CA ASN A 36 17.70 10.86 -22.02
C ASN A 36 17.00 9.53 -22.34
N THR A 37 16.67 8.74 -21.31
CA THR A 37 16.00 7.45 -21.51
C THR A 37 14.50 7.56 -21.27
N GLN A 38 13.76 6.49 -21.63
CA GLN A 38 12.34 6.32 -21.27
C GLN A 38 12.15 5.71 -19.88
N SER A 39 13.27 5.40 -19.17
CA SER A 39 13.21 4.83 -17.83
C SER A 39 12.67 5.84 -16.84
N LYS A 40 11.56 5.52 -16.20
CA LYS A 40 10.85 6.37 -15.24
C LYS A 40 11.04 5.84 -13.82
N PHE A 41 11.30 6.74 -12.90
CA PHE A 41 11.52 6.46 -11.47
C PHE A 41 10.61 7.34 -10.62
N ALA A 42 10.40 6.93 -9.38
CA ALA A 42 9.83 7.78 -8.34
C ALA A 42 10.97 8.27 -7.43
N ILE A 43 11.06 9.58 -7.21
CA ILE A 43 12.04 10.20 -6.33
C ILE A 43 11.33 10.67 -5.08
N LYS A 44 11.56 9.98 -3.95
CA LYS A 44 11.04 10.36 -2.63
C LYS A 44 12.05 11.31 -1.97
N LYS A 45 11.64 12.57 -1.83
CA LYS A 45 12.41 13.64 -1.18
C LYS A 45 11.90 13.80 0.23
N PHE A 46 12.79 13.70 1.21
CA PHE A 46 12.45 13.91 2.60
C PHE A 46 12.42 15.40 2.94
N ASP A 47 11.49 15.79 3.80
CA ASP A 47 11.43 17.13 4.35
C ASP A 47 12.49 17.33 5.43
N LYS A 48 12.80 18.60 5.74
CA LYS A 48 13.83 18.98 6.73
C LYS A 48 13.61 18.43 8.15
N ILE A 49 12.41 17.91 8.43
CA ILE A 49 12.04 17.32 9.72
C ILE A 49 12.59 15.89 9.87
N SER A 50 12.86 15.21 8.76
CA SER A 50 13.36 13.82 8.77
C SER A 50 14.84 13.79 9.13
N THR A 51 15.20 13.01 10.14
CA THR A 51 16.60 12.84 10.54
C THR A 51 17.32 11.86 9.60
N GLU A 52 18.63 12.02 9.46
CA GLU A 52 19.45 11.09 8.67
C GLU A 52 19.29 9.63 9.15
N LYS A 53 19.17 9.44 10.47
CA LYS A 53 18.97 8.12 11.07
C LYS A 53 17.68 7.45 10.60
N GLU A 54 16.60 8.22 10.51
CA GLU A 54 15.29 7.70 10.01
C GLU A 54 15.37 7.33 8.54
N ILE A 55 16.05 8.14 7.74
CA ILE A 55 16.25 7.88 6.30
C ILE A 55 17.07 6.59 6.11
N ILE A 56 18.19 6.46 6.85
CA ILE A 56 19.04 5.25 6.82
C ILE A 56 18.23 4.02 7.24
N ASN A 57 17.41 4.14 8.28
CA ASN A 57 16.57 3.03 8.72
C ASN A 57 15.57 2.61 7.63
N GLU A 58 14.90 3.56 6.98
CA GLU A 58 13.97 3.27 5.88
C GLU A 58 14.69 2.56 4.71
N ILE A 59 15.89 3.04 4.33
CA ILE A 59 16.70 2.39 3.29
C ILE A 59 17.04 0.94 3.67
N ASN A 60 17.46 0.71 4.92
CA ASN A 60 17.81 -0.64 5.38
C ASN A 60 16.60 -1.58 5.32
N LEU A 61 15.43 -1.13 5.80
CA LEU A 61 14.20 -1.91 5.74
C LEU A 61 13.82 -2.24 4.29
N MET A 62 13.89 -1.26 3.38
CA MET A 62 13.57 -1.47 1.96
C MET A 62 14.52 -2.50 1.33
N LYS A 63 15.82 -2.41 1.56
CA LYS A 63 16.82 -3.35 1.01
C LYS A 63 16.64 -4.79 1.52
N MET A 64 16.09 -4.98 2.71
CA MET A 64 15.82 -6.32 3.25
C MET A 64 14.74 -7.06 2.47
N VAL A 65 13.83 -6.34 1.79
CA VAL A 65 12.62 -6.90 1.19
C VAL A 65 12.41 -6.51 -0.28
N ASP A 66 13.32 -5.78 -0.90
CA ASP A 66 13.21 -5.28 -2.29
C ASP A 66 13.22 -6.38 -3.37
N PHE A 67 13.57 -7.62 -2.97
CA PHE A 67 13.49 -8.80 -3.82
C PHE A 67 12.05 -9.29 -4.05
N HIS A 68 11.10 -8.88 -3.18
CA HIS A 68 9.72 -9.39 -3.24
C HIS A 68 8.90 -8.63 -4.30
N PRO A 69 8.17 -9.34 -5.20
CA PRO A 69 7.47 -8.72 -6.33
C PRO A 69 6.36 -7.74 -5.92
N ASN A 70 5.79 -7.90 -4.73
CA ASN A 70 4.71 -7.06 -4.22
C ASN A 70 5.18 -5.96 -3.24
N ILE A 71 6.47 -5.70 -3.18
CA ILE A 71 7.06 -4.58 -2.44
C ILE A 71 7.71 -3.63 -3.45
N ILE A 72 7.61 -2.33 -3.19
CA ILE A 72 8.21 -1.30 -4.04
C ILE A 72 9.73 -1.49 -4.07
N LYS A 73 10.32 -1.55 -5.27
CA LYS A 73 11.75 -1.79 -5.43
C LYS A 73 12.55 -0.54 -5.09
N PHE A 74 13.56 -0.70 -4.25
CA PHE A 74 14.56 0.30 -3.98
C PHE A 74 15.65 0.26 -5.07
N CYS A 75 15.86 1.38 -5.77
CA CYS A 75 16.82 1.46 -6.88
C CYS A 75 18.14 2.14 -6.49
N GLY A 76 18.12 3.00 -5.45
CA GLY A 76 19.30 3.71 -4.99
C GLY A 76 18.97 5.03 -4.30
N ILE A 77 19.98 5.86 -4.14
CA ILE A 77 19.87 7.17 -3.48
C ILE A 77 20.42 8.28 -4.38
N ILE A 78 19.90 9.48 -4.16
CA ILE A 78 20.54 10.74 -4.55
C ILE A 78 20.99 11.42 -3.27
N LYS A 79 22.26 11.79 -3.20
CA LYS A 79 22.82 12.56 -2.09
C LYS A 79 23.12 13.96 -2.56
N ASP A 80 22.35 14.93 -2.06
CA ASP A 80 22.69 16.35 -2.18
C ASP A 80 23.47 16.78 -0.91
N GLU A 81 24.02 17.97 -0.88
CA GLU A 81 24.95 18.43 0.18
C GLU A 81 24.45 18.15 1.61
N THR A 82 23.16 18.24 1.87
CA THR A 82 22.57 18.09 3.21
C THR A 82 21.41 17.11 3.26
N ASN A 83 20.93 16.59 2.11
CA ASN A 83 19.70 15.80 2.04
C ASN A 83 19.91 14.52 1.24
N TYR A 84 19.13 13.50 1.59
CA TYR A 84 19.01 12.28 0.82
C TYR A 84 17.65 12.23 0.14
N SER A 85 17.62 11.65 -1.07
CA SER A 85 16.38 11.25 -1.73
C SER A 85 16.45 9.79 -2.13
N LEU A 86 15.34 9.06 -2.02
CA LEU A 86 15.29 7.66 -2.47
C LEU A 86 14.88 7.61 -3.94
N VAL A 87 15.58 6.76 -4.69
CA VAL A 87 15.21 6.41 -6.05
C VAL A 87 14.48 5.07 -6.01
N LEU A 88 13.22 5.06 -6.39
CA LEU A 88 12.31 3.92 -6.32
C LEU A 88 11.79 3.57 -7.72
N GLU A 89 11.33 2.33 -7.91
CA GLU A 89 10.58 1.99 -9.12
C GLU A 89 9.33 2.89 -9.24
N TYR A 90 8.95 3.21 -10.47
CA TYR A 90 7.77 4.01 -10.75
C TYR A 90 6.56 3.11 -10.96
N ALA A 91 5.51 3.27 -10.15
CA ALA A 91 4.22 2.61 -10.36
C ALA A 91 3.36 3.44 -11.32
N ASP A 92 2.93 2.83 -12.41
CA ASP A 92 2.28 3.53 -13.55
C ASP A 92 0.80 3.82 -13.35
N SER A 93 0.14 3.09 -12.43
CA SER A 93 -1.31 3.17 -12.22
C SER A 93 -1.70 3.86 -10.90
N GLY A 94 -0.73 4.48 -10.20
CA GLY A 94 -0.95 5.25 -8.99
C GLY A 94 -1.30 4.40 -7.77
N THR A 95 -2.00 4.99 -6.79
CA THR A 95 -2.39 4.31 -5.56
C THR A 95 -3.57 3.37 -5.78
N LEU A 96 -3.65 2.30 -4.98
CA LEU A 96 -4.77 1.36 -5.03
C LEU A 96 -6.11 2.06 -4.78
N GLY A 97 -6.16 3.03 -3.86
CA GLY A 97 -7.38 3.79 -3.59
C GLY A 97 -7.87 4.51 -4.86
N LYS A 98 -6.99 5.26 -5.53
CA LYS A 98 -7.31 5.92 -6.79
C LYS A 98 -7.69 4.92 -7.88
N TYR A 99 -6.91 3.85 -8.03
CA TYR A 99 -7.17 2.80 -9.02
C TYR A 99 -8.55 2.17 -8.84
N LEU A 100 -8.95 1.83 -7.59
CA LEU A 100 -10.26 1.27 -7.30
C LEU A 100 -11.40 2.25 -7.57
N MET A 101 -11.23 3.54 -7.24
CA MET A 101 -12.23 4.58 -7.56
C MET A 101 -12.43 4.72 -9.07
N GLU A 102 -11.36 4.81 -9.84
CA GLU A 102 -11.42 4.97 -11.30
C GLU A 102 -11.96 3.74 -12.02
N ASN A 103 -11.83 2.57 -11.43
CA ASN A 103 -12.24 1.28 -12.01
C ASN A 103 -13.40 0.60 -11.27
N ALA A 104 -14.13 1.32 -10.41
CA ALA A 104 -15.15 0.74 -9.51
C ALA A 104 -16.19 -0.11 -10.22
N THR A 105 -16.59 0.26 -11.45
CA THR A 105 -17.60 -0.45 -12.26
C THR A 105 -17.01 -1.50 -13.21
N THR A 106 -15.72 -1.50 -13.42
CA THR A 106 -15.04 -2.33 -14.45
C THR A 106 -14.10 -3.39 -13.86
N ILE A 107 -13.64 -3.19 -12.62
CA ILE A 107 -12.74 -4.14 -11.96
C ILE A 107 -13.43 -5.46 -11.69
N LYS A 108 -12.88 -6.52 -12.29
CA LYS A 108 -13.43 -7.87 -12.12
C LYS A 108 -13.06 -8.44 -10.75
N TRP A 109 -13.89 -9.35 -10.25
CA TRP A 109 -13.67 -10.06 -8.99
C TRP A 109 -12.31 -10.77 -8.93
N GLU A 110 -11.92 -11.41 -10.02
CA GLU A 110 -10.63 -12.11 -10.13
C GLU A 110 -9.45 -11.16 -9.87
N SER A 111 -9.55 -9.90 -10.37
CA SER A 111 -8.52 -8.88 -10.14
C SER A 111 -8.51 -8.42 -8.69
N GLN A 112 -9.68 -8.26 -8.06
CA GLN A 112 -9.78 -7.90 -6.64
C GLN A 112 -9.16 -8.99 -5.75
N LEU A 113 -9.50 -10.27 -6.01
CA LEU A 113 -8.94 -11.41 -5.30
C LEU A 113 -7.44 -11.55 -5.53
N LYS A 114 -6.96 -11.32 -6.75
CA LYS A 114 -5.53 -11.28 -7.07
C LYS A 114 -4.83 -10.20 -6.22
N PHE A 115 -5.34 -8.97 -6.19
CA PHE A 115 -4.77 -7.88 -5.41
C PHE A 115 -4.73 -8.21 -3.91
N ALA A 116 -5.81 -8.79 -3.37
CA ALA A 116 -5.83 -9.20 -1.97
C ALA A 116 -4.76 -10.24 -1.64
N LYS A 117 -4.55 -11.24 -2.51
CA LYS A 117 -3.48 -12.24 -2.37
C LYS A 117 -2.09 -11.63 -2.45
N GLU A 118 -1.87 -10.70 -3.38
CA GLU A 118 -0.61 -9.99 -3.54
C GLU A 118 -0.27 -9.11 -2.34
N ILE A 119 -1.28 -8.40 -1.77
CA ILE A 119 -1.12 -7.65 -0.53
C ILE A 119 -0.73 -8.58 0.62
N ALA A 120 -1.47 -9.69 0.79
CA ALA A 120 -1.17 -10.65 1.86
C ALA A 120 0.23 -11.26 1.71
N SER A 121 0.66 -11.56 0.48
CA SER A 121 2.02 -12.05 0.19
C SER A 121 3.10 -11.04 0.54
N GLY A 122 2.92 -9.77 0.19
CA GLY A 122 3.85 -8.71 0.56
C GLY A 122 3.92 -8.48 2.08
N VAL A 123 2.77 -8.50 2.77
CA VAL A 123 2.71 -8.39 4.24
C VAL A 123 3.40 -9.58 4.91
N LEU A 124 3.21 -10.80 4.40
CA LEU A 124 3.94 -11.97 4.92
C LEU A 124 5.45 -11.79 4.79
N CYS A 125 5.93 -11.34 3.62
CA CYS A 125 7.36 -11.06 3.43
C CYS A 125 7.89 -10.02 4.43
N LEU A 126 7.13 -8.96 4.73
CA LEU A 126 7.50 -7.99 5.77
C LEU A 126 7.61 -8.68 7.14
N HIS A 127 6.61 -9.47 7.54
CA HIS A 127 6.57 -10.16 8.84
C HIS A 127 7.70 -11.20 8.97
N ASP A 128 8.01 -11.96 7.93
CA ASP A 128 9.12 -12.92 7.91
C ASP A 128 10.49 -12.25 8.09
N ASN A 129 10.58 -10.95 7.77
CA ASN A 129 11.76 -10.12 8.00
C ASN A 129 11.63 -9.20 9.23
N GLU A 130 10.71 -9.52 10.16
CA GLU A 130 10.47 -8.78 11.41
C GLU A 130 10.06 -7.32 11.19
N ILE A 131 9.50 -6.99 10.02
CA ILE A 131 9.03 -5.65 9.67
C ILE A 131 7.51 -5.59 9.83
N ILE A 132 7.03 -4.65 10.64
CA ILE A 132 5.61 -4.32 10.75
C ILE A 132 5.35 -3.05 9.97
N HIS A 133 4.39 -3.06 9.05
CA HIS A 133 4.08 -1.91 8.19
C HIS A 133 3.54 -0.72 8.99
N ARG A 134 2.64 -0.95 9.94
CA ARG A 134 2.01 0.01 10.86
C ARG A 134 1.06 1.04 10.23
N ASP A 135 1.14 1.27 8.92
CA ASP A 135 0.35 2.26 8.20
C ASP A 135 -0.15 1.70 6.86
N LEU A 136 -0.67 0.47 6.87
CA LEU A 136 -1.15 -0.18 5.66
C LEU A 136 -2.56 0.32 5.31
N HIS A 137 -2.65 1.08 4.24
CA HIS A 137 -3.92 1.60 3.70
C HIS A 137 -3.83 1.78 2.18
N PRO A 138 -4.95 2.00 1.46
CA PRO A 138 -4.95 2.01 0.00
C PRO A 138 -4.05 3.07 -0.67
N ASN A 139 -3.65 4.12 0.03
CA ASN A 139 -2.72 5.11 -0.51
C ASN A 139 -1.24 4.71 -0.38
N ASN A 140 -0.91 3.77 0.54
CA ASN A 140 0.42 3.18 0.69
C ASN A 140 0.54 1.83 -0.06
N ILE A 141 -0.41 1.56 -0.94
CA ILE A 141 -0.39 0.43 -1.87
C ILE A 141 -0.49 1.01 -3.27
N LEU A 142 0.47 0.70 -4.12
CA LEU A 142 0.52 1.15 -5.50
C LEU A 142 0.13 0.03 -6.44
N VAL A 143 -0.35 0.41 -7.63
CA VAL A 143 -0.62 -0.52 -8.73
C VAL A 143 0.36 -0.26 -9.87
N HIS A 144 1.08 -1.29 -10.29
CA HIS A 144 2.01 -1.24 -11.40
C HIS A 144 1.79 -2.45 -12.32
N GLN A 145 1.43 -2.21 -13.58
CA GLN A 145 1.15 -3.28 -14.56
C GLN A 145 0.20 -4.36 -14.01
N HIS A 146 -0.91 -3.93 -13.40
CA HIS A 146 -1.89 -4.81 -12.73
C HIS A 146 -1.32 -5.67 -11.60
N THR A 147 -0.23 -5.26 -10.97
CA THR A 147 0.40 -5.90 -9.82
C THR A 147 0.49 -4.93 -8.64
N ILE A 148 0.29 -5.42 -7.44
CA ILE A 148 0.39 -4.63 -6.21
C ILE A 148 1.85 -4.40 -5.82
N LYS A 149 2.12 -3.18 -5.32
CA LYS A 149 3.39 -2.77 -4.72
C LYS A 149 3.14 -2.07 -3.40
N ILE A 150 3.54 -2.70 -2.29
CA ILE A 150 3.46 -2.10 -0.95
C ILE A 150 4.62 -1.11 -0.78
N THR A 151 4.34 0.06 -0.23
CA THR A 151 5.32 1.14 0.01
C THR A 151 5.11 1.78 1.38
N ASP A 152 6.06 2.63 1.81
CA ASP A 152 5.97 3.45 3.03
C ASP A 152 5.81 2.66 4.35
N PHE A 153 6.48 1.49 4.45
CA PHE A 153 6.56 0.72 5.70
C PHE A 153 7.65 1.27 6.63
N GLY A 154 7.33 1.41 7.92
CA GLY A 154 8.27 1.85 8.95
C GLY A 154 7.89 3.11 9.72
N ARG A 155 6.83 3.81 9.33
CA ARG A 155 6.26 4.94 10.09
C ARG A 155 4.82 4.63 10.49
N SER A 156 4.40 4.98 11.70
CA SER A 156 3.01 4.78 12.13
C SER A 156 2.30 6.10 12.35
N SER A 157 1.12 6.25 11.75
CA SER A 157 0.08 7.12 12.24
C SER A 157 -1.16 6.28 12.58
N ILE A 158 -1.80 6.58 13.70
CA ILE A 158 -3.04 5.91 14.10
C ILE A 158 -4.18 6.63 13.39
N LEU A 159 -4.74 6.01 12.34
CA LEU A 159 -5.94 6.52 11.69
C LEU A 159 -7.18 6.04 12.43
N ASN A 160 -8.10 6.96 12.71
CA ASN A 160 -9.38 6.68 13.35
C ASN A 160 -10.22 5.73 12.49
N GLY A 161 -10.74 4.72 13.12
CA GLY A 161 -11.41 3.51 12.63
C GLY A 161 -12.60 3.63 11.69
N VAL A 162 -12.55 4.51 10.68
CA VAL A 162 -13.54 4.54 9.60
C VAL A 162 -13.41 3.27 8.76
N ARG A 163 -14.55 2.60 8.50
CA ARG A 163 -14.62 1.36 7.71
C ARG A 163 -15.44 1.59 6.46
N GLU A 164 -14.94 1.14 5.33
CA GLU A 164 -15.67 1.21 4.06
C GLU A 164 -16.76 0.13 3.99
N LYS A 165 -17.91 0.47 3.37
CA LYS A 165 -18.98 -0.50 3.14
C LYS A 165 -18.55 -1.50 2.06
N PRO A 166 -18.98 -2.78 2.16
CA PRO A 166 -18.72 -3.78 1.13
C PRO A 166 -19.23 -3.33 -0.24
N ILE A 167 -18.42 -3.57 -1.28
CA ILE A 167 -18.87 -3.35 -2.67
C ILE A 167 -19.97 -4.36 -2.99
N PRO A 168 -21.11 -3.94 -3.61
CA PRO A 168 -22.16 -4.86 -4.04
C PRO A 168 -21.60 -6.03 -4.86
N ASN A 169 -22.14 -7.23 -4.66
CA ASN A 169 -21.73 -8.47 -5.32
C ASN A 169 -20.31 -8.98 -4.96
N THR A 170 -19.71 -8.49 -3.89
CA THR A 170 -18.47 -9.07 -3.36
C THR A 170 -18.75 -10.44 -2.72
N ASN A 171 -17.84 -11.40 -2.92
CA ASN A 171 -17.94 -12.74 -2.34
C ASN A 171 -18.05 -12.70 -0.81
N VAL A 172 -19.05 -13.37 -0.23
CA VAL A 172 -19.37 -13.33 1.21
C VAL A 172 -18.17 -13.77 2.07
N LYS A 173 -17.48 -14.85 1.70
CA LYS A 173 -16.29 -15.32 2.43
C LYS A 173 -15.17 -14.29 2.43
N PHE A 174 -15.04 -13.52 1.35
CA PHE A 174 -14.08 -12.42 1.28
C PHE A 174 -14.50 -11.26 2.19
N ILE A 175 -15.80 -10.93 2.24
CA ILE A 175 -16.34 -9.92 3.17
C ILE A 175 -16.06 -10.33 4.61
N GLU A 176 -16.40 -11.54 5.02
CA GLU A 176 -16.13 -12.08 6.36
C GLU A 176 -14.64 -12.00 6.72
N LEU A 177 -13.75 -12.34 5.77
CA LEU A 177 -12.32 -12.31 5.98
C LEU A 177 -11.79 -10.89 6.25
N TYR A 178 -12.13 -9.91 5.40
CA TYR A 178 -11.63 -8.56 5.64
C TYR A 178 -12.26 -7.91 6.87
N GLN A 179 -13.51 -8.25 7.23
CA GLN A 179 -14.11 -7.80 8.49
C GLN A 179 -13.35 -8.33 9.71
N LYS A 180 -12.89 -9.60 9.69
CA LYS A 180 -11.99 -10.13 10.72
C LYS A 180 -10.68 -9.34 10.80
N CYS A 181 -10.08 -8.99 9.65
CA CYS A 181 -8.85 -8.19 9.60
C CYS A 181 -9.03 -6.77 10.16
N TRP A 182 -10.25 -6.25 10.15
CA TRP A 182 -10.59 -4.89 10.62
C TRP A 182 -11.05 -4.82 12.08
N ARG A 183 -10.98 -5.89 12.85
CA ARG A 183 -11.35 -5.85 14.26
C ARG A 183 -10.55 -4.82 15.02
N ASN A 184 -11.21 -4.15 15.98
CA ASN A 184 -10.58 -3.08 16.74
C ASN A 184 -9.41 -3.57 17.60
N LYS A 185 -9.57 -4.74 18.24
CA LYS A 185 -8.51 -5.36 19.02
C LYS A 185 -7.53 -6.11 18.13
N PRO A 186 -6.23 -5.81 18.19
CA PRO A 186 -5.22 -6.50 17.39
C PRO A 186 -5.24 -8.02 17.56
N ASP A 187 -5.42 -8.49 18.80
CA ASP A 187 -5.40 -9.93 19.15
C ASP A 187 -6.57 -10.72 18.56
N GLU A 188 -7.65 -10.02 18.15
CA GLU A 188 -8.80 -10.62 17.49
C GLU A 188 -8.63 -10.70 15.97
N ARG A 189 -7.58 -10.09 15.42
CA ARG A 189 -7.30 -10.13 13.98
C ARG A 189 -6.61 -11.46 13.62
N PRO A 190 -6.94 -12.05 12.45
CA PRO A 190 -6.27 -13.27 12.02
C PRO A 190 -4.79 -13.01 11.72
N GLU A 191 -3.96 -14.01 12.02
CA GLU A 191 -2.57 -14.04 11.59
C GLU A 191 -2.49 -14.05 10.05
N ILE A 192 -1.44 -13.47 9.48
CA ILE A 192 -1.29 -13.32 8.02
C ILE A 192 -1.34 -14.66 7.29
N ASN A 193 -0.82 -15.73 7.87
CA ASN A 193 -0.88 -17.07 7.30
C ASN A 193 -2.32 -17.61 7.23
N GLN A 194 -3.18 -17.27 8.21
CA GLN A 194 -4.60 -17.60 8.18
C GLN A 194 -5.31 -16.82 7.08
N VAL A 195 -5.00 -15.51 6.92
CA VAL A 195 -5.53 -14.67 5.84
C VAL A 195 -5.20 -15.27 4.48
N ILE A 196 -3.95 -15.67 4.25
CA ILE A 196 -3.51 -16.29 3.00
C ILE A 196 -4.27 -17.61 2.74
N SER A 197 -4.40 -18.46 3.78
CA SER A 197 -5.13 -19.72 3.68
C SER A 197 -6.62 -19.49 3.31
N GLU A 198 -7.28 -18.55 3.99
CA GLU A 198 -8.68 -18.22 3.68
C GLU A 198 -8.83 -17.63 2.27
N LEU A 199 -7.93 -16.72 1.84
CA LEU A 199 -7.93 -16.17 0.48
C LEU A 199 -7.74 -17.24 -0.61
N ASN A 200 -6.92 -18.27 -0.36
CA ASN A 200 -6.72 -19.36 -1.31
C ASN A 200 -7.95 -20.27 -1.43
N ASN A 201 -8.80 -20.33 -0.40
CA ASN A 201 -10.05 -21.08 -0.39
C ASN A 201 -11.22 -20.29 -0.96
N VAL A 202 -11.06 -19.00 -1.30
CA VAL A 202 -12.07 -18.21 -1.98
C VAL A 202 -12.08 -18.61 -3.47
N ASN A 203 -13.20 -19.17 -3.93
CA ASN A 203 -13.34 -19.56 -5.34
C ASN A 203 -13.56 -18.29 -6.21
N PRO A 204 -12.75 -18.04 -7.25
CA PRO A 204 -12.92 -16.89 -8.13
C PRO A 204 -14.20 -16.97 -8.98
N GLU A 205 -14.77 -18.15 -9.23
CA GLU A 205 -15.91 -18.34 -10.13
C GLU A 205 -17.28 -18.19 -9.45
N ILE A 206 -17.35 -18.09 -8.11
CA ILE A 206 -18.65 -18.06 -7.40
C ILE A 206 -19.02 -16.62 -7.04
N ASN A 207 -19.71 -15.94 -7.95
CA ASN A 207 -20.53 -14.77 -7.63
C ASN A 207 -21.88 -15.26 -7.08
N PHE A 208 -22.04 -15.32 -5.75
CA PHE A 208 -23.36 -15.50 -5.17
C PHE A 208 -24.13 -14.17 -5.22
N ASN A 209 -25.22 -14.15 -5.99
CA ASN A 209 -26.26 -13.14 -5.86
C ASN A 209 -26.92 -13.31 -4.48
N PHE A 210 -26.42 -12.64 -3.47
CA PHE A 210 -27.09 -12.54 -2.18
C PHE A 210 -27.94 -11.28 -2.14
N GLN A 211 -29.23 -11.44 -1.84
CA GLN A 211 -30.09 -10.31 -1.47
C GLN A 211 -29.60 -9.73 -0.14
N VAL A 212 -29.20 -8.48 -0.19
CA VAL A 212 -28.56 -7.70 0.90
C VAL A 212 -29.51 -7.44 2.09
N ASN A 213 -30.74 -7.98 2.10
CA ASN A 213 -31.78 -7.57 3.02
C ASN A 213 -31.70 -8.16 4.44
N GLU A 214 -30.89 -9.20 4.70
CA GLU A 214 -30.85 -9.81 6.04
C GLU A 214 -29.68 -9.37 6.93
N LEU A 215 -28.56 -8.94 6.35
CA LEU A 215 -27.38 -8.53 7.16
C LEU A 215 -27.44 -7.09 7.67
N THR A 216 -28.35 -6.26 7.16
CA THR A 216 -28.48 -4.86 7.58
C THR A 216 -29.29 -4.66 8.86
N GLU A 217 -30.05 -5.65 9.31
CA GLU A 217 -30.86 -5.54 10.53
C GLU A 217 -30.07 -5.90 11.81
N GLU A 218 -29.12 -6.83 11.74
CA GLU A 218 -28.30 -7.18 12.91
C GLU A 218 -27.24 -6.13 13.26
N LEU A 219 -26.73 -5.39 12.27
CA LEU A 219 -25.72 -4.34 12.50
C LEU A 219 -26.30 -2.99 12.98
N LYS A 220 -27.63 -2.81 12.89
CA LYS A 220 -28.30 -1.58 13.37
C LYS A 220 -28.51 -1.54 14.88
N ASN A 221 -28.35 -2.66 15.58
CA ASN A 221 -28.66 -2.78 17.00
C ASN A 221 -27.48 -2.58 17.93
N GLU A 222 -26.23 -2.46 17.43
CA GLU A 222 -25.06 -2.34 18.30
C GLU A 222 -24.34 -0.99 18.27
N ASP A 223 -24.47 -0.17 17.21
CA ASP A 223 -23.79 1.14 17.23
C ASP A 223 -24.64 2.21 16.52
N GLY A 224 -25.07 3.21 17.29
CA GLY A 224 -25.71 4.41 16.77
C GLY A 224 -24.74 5.30 16.00
N PHE A 225 -24.64 5.13 14.71
CA PHE A 225 -23.85 6.01 13.85
C PHE A 225 -24.72 6.83 12.91
N SER A 226 -24.61 8.15 13.04
CA SER A 226 -25.19 9.16 12.18
C SER A 226 -24.42 9.27 10.85
N ASP A 227 -25.15 9.50 9.75
CA ASP A 227 -24.64 9.74 8.41
C ASP A 227 -23.55 10.82 8.38
N CYS A 228 -22.39 10.47 7.83
CA CYS A 228 -21.36 11.45 7.46
C CYS A 228 -21.36 11.64 5.94
N ASP A 229 -21.62 12.89 5.56
CA ASP A 229 -21.66 13.42 4.21
C ASP A 229 -20.29 13.35 3.51
N LEU A 230 -20.21 12.74 2.32
CA LEU A 230 -19.00 12.50 1.53
C LEU A 230 -18.63 13.70 0.61
N SER A 231 -19.00 14.94 0.95
CA SER A 231 -18.80 16.09 0.06
C SER A 231 -17.49 16.88 0.22
N ASN A 232 -16.54 16.42 1.05
CA ASN A 232 -15.27 17.13 1.24
C ASN A 232 -14.07 16.16 1.38
N TYR A 233 -13.59 15.63 0.24
CA TYR A 233 -12.18 15.24 0.09
C TYR A 233 -11.81 15.18 -1.40
#